data_64065c1c281656862727b9657cc53eeb
#
_entry.id   64065c1c281656862727b9657cc53eeb
#
_cell.length_a   1.000
_cell.length_b   1.000
_cell.length_c   1.000
_cell.angle_alpha   90.00
_cell.angle_beta   90.00
_cell.angle_gamma   90.00
#
_symmetry.space_group_name_H-M   'P 1'
#
loop_
_entity.id
_entity.type
_entity.pdbx_description
1 polymer ?
#
loop_
_entity_poly.entity_id
_entity_poly.type
_entity_poly.pdbx_seq_one_letter_code
_entity_poly.pdbx_strand_id
1 'polypeptide(L)'
;MMEKEAVRFYKPALILIAAYFMLAHSVVHAEPIYHEINYPEGDGPFPVVIALHTSGGFKTVRGKISKYTNAGYAVYAPDFFRRHGISKSNRFETWTTYRTAIEAELLELIEVIKKDPKADAKNIFAVGFSNGGYWASFLSARKHVNAGASHYGVWRWPTSWGWNGYPADYFDGDSNPVLAIHGDNDSVQKPRFVYDQLDIVESKSPKFKKHIFSDAGHSWDCEPCRKDGYDEEATKQSLRMTLDFFEANKR
;
A
#
# COMPACT_ATOMS: atom_id res chain seq x y z
N MET A 1 -8.89 43.24 -88.82
CA MET A 1 -8.24 43.76 -87.66
C MET A 1 -9.14 43.33 -86.47
N MET A 2 -8.81 42.26 -85.84
CA MET A 2 -9.61 41.70 -84.73
C MET A 2 -8.70 41.70 -83.46
N GLU A 3 -9.06 42.55 -82.51
CA GLU A 3 -8.47 42.60 -81.20
C GLU A 3 -8.76 41.32 -80.44
N LYS A 4 -7.72 40.72 -79.85
CA LYS A 4 -7.79 39.59 -78.95
C LYS A 4 -7.92 40.09 -77.53
N GLU A 5 -9.09 39.95 -76.95
CA GLU A 5 -9.30 40.15 -75.53
C GLU A 5 -8.60 39.04 -74.73
N ALA A 6 -7.77 39.44 -73.78
CA ALA A 6 -7.09 38.56 -72.88
C ALA A 6 -7.94 38.28 -71.65
N VAL A 7 -8.38 37.05 -71.51
CA VAL A 7 -9.13 36.58 -70.34
C VAL A 7 -8.13 36.38 -69.17
N ARG A 8 -8.25 37.19 -68.14
CA ARG A 8 -7.52 37.05 -66.87
C ARG A 8 -8.20 35.98 -66.02
N PHE A 9 -7.52 34.87 -65.82
CA PHE A 9 -7.93 33.86 -64.84
C PHE A 9 -7.52 34.32 -63.41
N TYR A 10 -8.49 34.61 -62.59
CA TYR A 10 -8.32 34.75 -61.15
C TYR A 10 -8.19 33.36 -60.54
N LYS A 11 -7.04 33.07 -59.92
CA LYS A 11 -6.87 31.90 -59.06
C LYS A 11 -7.43 32.23 -57.68
N PRO A 12 -8.38 31.46 -57.15
CA PRO A 12 -8.80 31.63 -55.77
C PRO A 12 -7.70 31.10 -54.85
N ALA A 13 -7.20 31.97 -53.97
CA ALA A 13 -6.31 31.59 -52.87
C ALA A 13 -7.11 30.74 -51.88
N LEU A 14 -6.82 29.45 -51.80
CA LEU A 14 -7.31 28.59 -50.72
C LEU A 14 -6.66 29.02 -49.42
N ILE A 15 -7.40 29.72 -48.55
CA ILE A 15 -7.03 29.96 -47.18
C ILE A 15 -7.35 28.66 -46.40
N LEU A 16 -6.30 27.86 -46.14
CA LEU A 16 -6.36 26.74 -45.21
C LEU A 16 -6.41 27.33 -43.78
N ILE A 17 -7.61 27.42 -43.22
CA ILE A 17 -7.79 27.66 -41.79
C ILE A 17 -7.51 26.34 -41.11
N ALA A 18 -6.28 26.14 -40.63
CA ALA A 18 -5.93 25.07 -39.73
C ALA A 18 -6.57 25.37 -38.36
N ALA A 19 -7.77 24.83 -38.16
CA ALA A 19 -8.39 24.78 -36.84
C ALA A 19 -7.56 23.85 -35.93
N TYR A 20 -6.66 24.42 -35.16
CA TYR A 20 -5.93 23.73 -34.12
C TYR A 20 -6.93 23.44 -32.99
N PHE A 21 -7.62 22.31 -33.04
CA PHE A 21 -8.35 21.79 -31.90
C PHE A 21 -7.32 21.42 -30.85
N MET A 22 -7.04 22.32 -29.91
CA MET A 22 -6.45 21.97 -28.62
C MET A 22 -7.49 21.10 -27.91
N LEU A 23 -7.38 19.80 -28.07
CA LEU A 23 -7.95 18.86 -27.13
C LEU A 23 -7.25 19.08 -25.79
N ALA A 24 -7.82 19.96 -24.98
CA ALA A 24 -7.53 20.01 -23.56
C ALA A 24 -7.95 18.63 -23.03
N HIS A 25 -7.00 17.70 -22.95
CA HIS A 25 -7.17 16.50 -22.17
C HIS A 25 -7.29 16.97 -20.73
N SER A 26 -8.51 17.16 -20.27
CA SER A 26 -8.80 17.23 -18.85
C SER A 26 -8.28 15.92 -18.27
N VAL A 27 -7.13 15.97 -17.63
CA VAL A 27 -6.68 14.87 -16.79
C VAL A 27 -7.73 14.78 -15.71
N VAL A 28 -8.69 13.87 -15.88
CA VAL A 28 -9.62 13.51 -14.82
C VAL A 28 -8.73 12.87 -13.75
N HIS A 29 -8.30 13.67 -12.80
CA HIS A 29 -7.70 13.12 -11.59
C HIS A 29 -8.79 12.28 -10.93
N ALA A 30 -8.64 10.97 -11.00
CA ALA A 30 -9.50 10.09 -10.24
C ALA A 30 -9.41 10.53 -8.77
N GLU A 31 -10.56 10.60 -8.09
CA GLU A 31 -10.58 10.88 -6.66
C GLU A 31 -9.60 9.95 -5.95
N PRO A 32 -8.79 10.45 -5.00
CA PRO A 32 -7.87 9.62 -4.26
C PRO A 32 -8.60 8.43 -3.61
N ILE A 33 -7.88 7.34 -3.35
CA ILE A 33 -8.43 6.22 -2.59
C ILE A 33 -9.07 6.71 -1.30
N TYR A 34 -10.29 6.22 -0.99
CA TYR A 34 -10.93 6.55 0.29
C TYR A 34 -10.00 6.21 1.45
N HIS A 35 -9.78 7.16 2.35
CA HIS A 35 -8.95 6.96 3.54
C HIS A 35 -9.45 7.81 4.71
N GLU A 36 -9.20 7.34 5.92
CA GLU A 36 -9.36 8.13 7.14
C GLU A 36 -7.98 8.66 7.57
N ILE A 37 -7.95 9.90 8.08
CA ILE A 37 -6.74 10.54 8.59
C ILE A 37 -6.94 10.84 10.07
N ASN A 38 -5.95 10.52 10.88
CA ASN A 38 -5.92 10.83 12.31
C ASN A 38 -4.56 11.41 12.67
N TYR A 39 -4.56 12.59 13.26
CA TYR A 39 -3.33 13.25 13.70
C TYR A 39 -3.15 13.12 15.21
N PRO A 40 -1.90 13.09 15.69
CA PRO A 40 -1.58 13.32 17.10
C PRO A 40 -2.03 14.71 17.55
N GLU A 41 -2.05 14.98 18.83
CA GLU A 41 -2.17 16.32 19.36
C GLU A 41 -0.96 17.18 18.98
N GLY A 42 -1.18 18.47 18.68
CA GLY A 42 -0.15 19.43 18.29
C GLY A 42 -0.19 19.83 16.82
N ASP A 43 0.80 20.62 16.43
CA ASP A 43 0.81 21.29 15.11
C ASP A 43 1.49 20.50 14.00
N GLY A 44 2.32 19.49 14.33
CA GLY A 44 3.10 18.73 13.35
C GLY A 44 4.36 19.49 12.85
N PRO A 45 4.98 19.09 11.72
CA PRO A 45 4.63 17.90 10.96
C PRO A 45 4.97 16.60 11.71
N PHE A 46 4.08 15.60 11.58
CA PHE A 46 4.20 14.32 12.24
C PHE A 46 4.76 13.25 11.31
N PRO A 47 5.62 12.32 11.77
CA PRO A 47 5.92 11.12 10.99
C PRO A 47 4.63 10.35 10.70
N VAL A 48 4.59 9.69 9.57
CA VAL A 48 3.37 9.11 9.02
C VAL A 48 3.38 7.58 9.09
N VAL A 49 2.24 7.01 9.44
CA VAL A 49 1.97 5.57 9.28
C VAL A 49 0.78 5.37 8.33
N ILE A 50 1.00 4.65 7.25
CA ILE A 50 -0.06 4.11 6.40
C ILE A 50 -0.52 2.79 7.03
N ALA A 51 -1.76 2.73 7.54
CA ALA A 51 -2.30 1.57 8.23
C ALA A 51 -3.22 0.75 7.30
N LEU A 52 -2.82 -0.47 6.95
CA LEU A 52 -3.43 -1.29 5.89
C LEU A 52 -4.24 -2.45 6.49
N HIS A 53 -5.52 -2.51 6.14
CA HIS A 53 -6.49 -3.43 6.73
C HIS A 53 -6.34 -4.90 6.31
N THR A 54 -6.97 -5.81 7.05
CA THR A 54 -7.03 -7.24 6.72
C THR A 54 -8.02 -7.52 5.59
N SER A 55 -8.15 -8.79 5.18
CA SER A 55 -9.22 -9.27 4.29
C SER A 55 -10.64 -9.07 4.82
N GLY A 56 -10.80 -8.68 6.08
CA GLY A 56 -12.08 -8.27 6.66
C GLY A 56 -12.53 -6.86 6.27
N GLY A 57 -11.71 -6.14 5.50
CA GLY A 57 -11.96 -4.78 5.03
C GLY A 57 -11.62 -3.71 6.05
N PHE A 58 -11.91 -2.48 5.71
CA PHE A 58 -11.50 -1.26 6.40
C PHE A 58 -11.82 -1.24 7.93
N LYS A 59 -12.95 -1.79 8.34
CA LYS A 59 -13.33 -1.87 9.76
C LYS A 59 -12.29 -2.55 10.66
N THR A 60 -11.43 -3.40 10.09
CA THR A 60 -10.45 -4.17 10.84
C THR A 60 -9.20 -3.37 11.24
N VAL A 61 -8.99 -2.20 10.64
CA VAL A 61 -7.87 -1.32 10.97
C VAL A 61 -8.29 -0.18 11.90
N ARG A 62 -9.56 0.21 11.93
CA ARG A 62 -10.04 1.35 12.72
C ARG A 62 -9.64 1.30 14.20
N GLY A 63 -9.81 0.14 14.83
CA GLY A 63 -9.44 -0.05 16.25
C GLY A 63 -7.93 -0.03 16.52
N LYS A 64 -7.12 0.03 15.48
CA LYS A 64 -5.64 0.05 15.57
C LYS A 64 -5.05 1.45 15.36
N ILE A 65 -5.81 2.37 14.75
CA ILE A 65 -5.36 3.72 14.40
C ILE A 65 -4.84 4.47 15.64
N SER A 66 -5.62 4.47 16.72
CA SER A 66 -5.27 5.18 17.95
C SER A 66 -3.95 4.72 18.57
N LYS A 67 -3.54 3.47 18.38
CA LYS A 67 -2.27 2.94 18.89
C LYS A 67 -1.07 3.68 18.29
N TYR A 68 -1.13 4.00 17.01
CA TYR A 68 -0.07 4.74 16.29
C TYR A 68 -0.20 6.25 16.48
N THR A 69 -1.43 6.77 16.51
CA THR A 69 -1.67 8.20 16.78
C THR A 69 -1.19 8.60 18.17
N ASN A 70 -1.47 7.77 19.19
CA ASN A 70 -0.99 7.98 20.57
C ASN A 70 0.54 7.85 20.68
N ALA A 71 1.19 7.18 19.73
CA ALA A 71 2.65 7.09 19.64
C ALA A 71 3.28 8.24 18.82
N GLY A 72 2.49 9.26 18.43
CA GLY A 72 2.97 10.46 17.77
C GLY A 72 3.04 10.39 16.24
N TYR A 73 2.38 9.43 15.59
CA TYR A 73 2.31 9.31 14.14
C TYR A 73 0.99 9.84 13.58
N ALA A 74 1.03 10.63 12.52
CA ALA A 74 -0.14 10.84 11.68
C ALA A 74 -0.50 9.53 10.97
N VAL A 75 -1.74 9.08 11.09
CA VAL A 75 -2.18 7.79 10.55
C VAL A 75 -3.10 8.01 9.37
N TYR A 76 -2.72 7.49 8.23
CA TYR A 76 -3.53 7.39 7.01
C TYR A 76 -3.98 5.95 6.82
N ALA A 77 -5.28 5.71 6.88
CA ALA A 77 -5.87 4.39 6.77
C ALA A 77 -6.70 4.29 5.48
N PRO A 78 -6.16 3.76 4.38
CA PRO A 78 -6.89 3.59 3.14
C PRO A 78 -7.82 2.39 3.16
N ASP A 79 -8.97 2.51 2.47
CA ASP A 79 -9.86 1.39 2.13
C ASP A 79 -9.59 0.92 0.69
N PHE A 80 -8.57 0.10 0.52
CA PHE A 80 -8.15 -0.40 -0.79
C PHE A 80 -9.05 -1.52 -1.35
N PHE A 81 -10.15 -1.84 -0.67
CA PHE A 81 -11.17 -2.76 -1.16
C PHE A 81 -12.34 -2.04 -1.82
N ARG A 82 -12.69 -0.85 -1.29
CA ARG A 82 -13.96 -0.17 -1.56
C ARG A 82 -14.20 0.08 -3.05
N ARG A 83 -13.22 0.65 -3.76
CA ARG A 83 -13.34 1.03 -5.17
C ARG A 83 -13.52 -0.18 -6.08
N HIS A 84 -12.96 -1.32 -5.70
CA HIS A 84 -12.95 -2.55 -6.49
C HIS A 84 -14.04 -3.55 -6.10
N GLY A 85 -14.92 -3.20 -5.17
CA GLY A 85 -15.94 -4.12 -4.68
C GLY A 85 -15.36 -5.38 -4.03
N ILE A 86 -14.12 -5.29 -3.52
CA ILE A 86 -13.48 -6.43 -2.86
C ILE A 86 -14.11 -6.65 -1.49
N SER A 87 -14.33 -7.89 -1.17
CA SER A 87 -14.90 -8.36 0.10
C SER A 87 -14.12 -9.57 0.60
N LYS A 88 -14.52 -10.10 1.74
CA LYS A 88 -13.92 -11.33 2.28
C LYS A 88 -14.02 -12.51 1.30
N SER A 89 -15.04 -12.59 0.47
CA SER A 89 -15.30 -13.72 -0.45
C SER A 89 -14.37 -13.72 -1.66
N ASN A 90 -14.02 -12.54 -2.18
CA ASN A 90 -13.15 -12.37 -3.35
C ASN A 90 -11.81 -11.68 -3.02
N ARG A 91 -11.39 -11.72 -1.76
CA ARG A 91 -10.18 -11.02 -1.24
C ARG A 91 -8.87 -11.30 -1.98
N PHE A 92 -8.78 -12.45 -2.65
CA PHE A 92 -7.61 -12.82 -3.44
C PHE A 92 -7.42 -11.95 -4.69
N GLU A 93 -8.48 -11.29 -5.17
CA GLU A 93 -8.42 -10.36 -6.29
C GLU A 93 -7.53 -9.15 -6.01
N THR A 94 -7.24 -8.88 -4.73
CA THR A 94 -6.24 -7.91 -4.30
C THR A 94 -4.86 -8.16 -4.91
N TRP A 95 -4.48 -9.41 -5.06
CA TRP A 95 -3.15 -9.82 -5.55
C TRP A 95 -3.19 -10.30 -7.00
N THR A 96 -4.36 -10.40 -7.60
CA THR A 96 -4.57 -10.87 -8.97
C THR A 96 -5.17 -9.76 -9.83
N THR A 97 -6.49 -9.68 -9.91
CA THR A 97 -7.21 -8.79 -10.80
C THR A 97 -6.92 -7.31 -10.55
N TYR A 98 -6.86 -6.89 -9.28
CA TYR A 98 -6.76 -5.47 -8.91
C TYR A 98 -5.39 -5.05 -8.38
N ARG A 99 -4.39 -5.94 -8.41
CA ARG A 99 -3.07 -5.65 -7.84
C ARG A 99 -2.46 -4.34 -8.36
N THR A 100 -2.40 -4.19 -9.67
CA THR A 100 -1.80 -2.99 -10.28
C THR A 100 -2.60 -1.72 -10.00
N ALA A 101 -3.94 -1.81 -9.96
CA ALA A 101 -4.78 -0.67 -9.65
C ALA A 101 -4.63 -0.25 -8.18
N ILE A 102 -4.62 -1.20 -7.24
CA ILE A 102 -4.41 -0.90 -5.82
C ILE A 102 -2.99 -0.35 -5.58
N GLU A 103 -1.97 -0.88 -6.26
CA GLU A 103 -0.63 -0.32 -6.20
C GLU A 103 -0.64 1.16 -6.58
N ALA A 104 -1.20 1.50 -7.74
CA ALA A 104 -1.29 2.87 -8.22
C ALA A 104 -2.03 3.78 -7.23
N GLU A 105 -3.15 3.32 -6.67
CA GLU A 105 -3.93 4.06 -5.67
C GLU A 105 -3.16 4.30 -4.37
N LEU A 106 -2.37 3.34 -3.90
CA LEU A 106 -1.53 3.51 -2.72
C LEU A 106 -0.37 4.49 -3.00
N LEU A 107 0.18 4.50 -4.21
CA LEU A 107 1.18 5.49 -4.61
C LEU A 107 0.58 6.89 -4.72
N GLU A 108 -0.64 7.05 -5.26
CA GLU A 108 -1.36 8.32 -5.24
C GLU A 108 -1.61 8.82 -3.81
N LEU A 109 -1.96 7.94 -2.88
CA LEU A 109 -2.10 8.30 -1.47
C LEU A 109 -0.78 8.82 -0.89
N ILE A 110 0.34 8.20 -1.23
CA ILE A 110 1.66 8.68 -0.79
C ILE A 110 1.93 10.10 -1.32
N GLU A 111 1.54 10.41 -2.55
CA GLU A 111 1.66 11.77 -3.09
C GLU A 111 0.69 12.77 -2.40
N VAL A 112 -0.48 12.33 -1.95
CA VAL A 112 -1.37 13.14 -1.10
C VAL A 112 -0.70 13.42 0.25
N ILE A 113 -0.14 12.40 0.90
CA ILE A 113 0.58 12.52 2.18
C ILE A 113 1.74 13.52 2.06
N LYS A 114 2.52 13.47 1.01
CA LYS A 114 3.67 14.38 0.78
C LYS A 114 3.26 15.85 0.64
N LYS A 115 2.01 16.12 0.29
CA LYS A 115 1.45 17.49 0.15
C LYS A 115 0.74 17.97 1.41
N ASP A 116 0.53 17.12 2.39
CA ASP A 116 -0.11 17.48 3.64
C ASP A 116 0.87 18.24 4.56
N PRO A 117 0.59 19.49 4.93
CA PRO A 117 1.47 20.29 5.78
C PRO A 117 1.65 19.72 7.20
N LYS A 118 0.74 18.84 7.66
CA LYS A 118 0.85 18.17 8.96
C LYS A 118 1.63 16.85 8.89
N ALA A 119 2.01 16.39 7.70
CA ALA A 119 2.76 15.15 7.50
C ALA A 119 4.25 15.43 7.29
N ASP A 120 5.09 14.73 8.02
CA ASP A 120 6.53 14.69 7.71
C ASP A 120 6.79 13.76 6.53
N ALA A 121 6.84 14.34 5.34
CA ALA A 121 7.05 13.63 4.08
C ALA A 121 8.39 12.86 4.00
N LYS A 122 9.34 13.13 4.90
CA LYS A 122 10.61 12.38 4.98
C LYS A 122 10.48 11.06 5.74
N ASN A 123 9.45 10.96 6.58
CA ASN A 123 9.24 9.85 7.50
C ASN A 123 7.87 9.20 7.30
N ILE A 124 7.73 8.46 6.19
CA ILE A 124 6.50 7.71 5.84
C ILE A 124 6.78 6.22 6.03
N PHE A 125 5.97 5.57 6.84
CA PHE A 125 6.02 4.15 7.18
C PHE A 125 4.72 3.45 6.78
N ALA A 126 4.74 2.13 6.66
CA ALA A 126 3.54 1.33 6.43
C ALA A 126 3.44 0.21 7.47
N VAL A 127 2.27 0.04 8.07
CA VAL A 127 1.93 -1.15 8.85
C VAL A 127 0.74 -1.86 8.22
N GLY A 128 0.80 -3.16 8.12
CA GLY A 128 -0.27 -3.92 7.53
C GLY A 128 -0.58 -5.21 8.26
N PHE A 129 -1.85 -5.59 8.23
CA PHE A 129 -2.40 -6.72 8.94
C PHE A 129 -2.95 -7.75 7.95
N SER A 130 -2.47 -8.99 7.98
CA SER A 130 -2.88 -10.06 7.04
C SER A 130 -2.74 -9.61 5.58
N ASN A 131 -3.84 -9.37 4.85
CA ASN A 131 -3.84 -8.82 3.50
C ASN A 131 -3.03 -7.51 3.42
N GLY A 132 -3.25 -6.59 4.34
CA GLY A 132 -2.49 -5.35 4.44
C GLY A 132 -1.01 -5.57 4.72
N GLY A 133 -0.64 -6.68 5.38
CA GLY A 133 0.77 -7.05 5.61
C GLY A 133 1.53 -7.32 4.32
N TYR A 134 0.88 -7.87 3.30
CA TYR A 134 1.43 -7.94 1.95
C TYR A 134 1.76 -6.54 1.42
N TRP A 135 0.80 -5.63 1.48
CA TRP A 135 0.96 -4.28 0.94
C TRP A 135 2.01 -3.45 1.68
N ALA A 136 2.08 -3.57 3.02
CA ALA A 136 3.12 -2.91 3.81
C ALA A 136 4.52 -3.39 3.43
N SER A 137 4.70 -4.70 3.25
CA SER A 137 5.94 -5.30 2.77
C SER A 137 6.29 -4.83 1.36
N PHE A 138 5.30 -4.84 0.46
CA PHE A 138 5.45 -4.41 -0.93
C PHE A 138 5.90 -2.95 -1.03
N LEU A 139 5.19 -2.03 -0.36
CA LEU A 139 5.51 -0.60 -0.38
C LEU A 139 6.94 -0.33 0.12
N SER A 140 7.39 -1.04 1.15
CA SER A 140 8.75 -0.89 1.66
C SER A 140 9.79 -1.55 0.76
N ALA A 141 9.57 -2.79 0.33
CA ALA A 141 10.49 -3.48 -0.57
C ALA A 141 10.73 -2.69 -1.87
N ARG A 142 9.69 -2.02 -2.39
CA ARG A 142 9.75 -1.16 -3.59
C ARG A 142 10.17 0.28 -3.30
N LYS A 143 10.62 0.59 -2.07
CA LYS A 143 11.19 1.90 -1.64
C LYS A 143 10.19 3.07 -1.68
N HIS A 144 8.89 2.79 -1.61
CA HIS A 144 7.86 3.82 -1.59
C HIS A 144 7.67 4.43 -0.20
N VAL A 145 8.06 3.70 0.86
CA VAL A 145 8.05 4.14 2.26
C VAL A 145 9.39 3.83 2.92
N ASN A 146 9.68 4.48 4.06
CA ASN A 146 10.97 4.34 4.76
C ASN A 146 11.18 2.95 5.35
N ALA A 147 10.13 2.38 5.94
CA ALA A 147 10.10 1.01 6.43
C ALA A 147 8.68 0.47 6.47
N GLY A 148 8.53 -0.85 6.42
CA GLY A 148 7.26 -1.56 6.49
C GLY A 148 7.21 -2.59 7.61
N ALA A 149 6.07 -2.71 8.30
CA ALA A 149 5.81 -3.77 9.27
C ALA A 149 4.62 -4.62 8.82
N SER A 150 4.82 -5.93 8.75
CA SER A 150 3.84 -6.92 8.30
C SER A 150 3.44 -7.83 9.45
N HIS A 151 2.24 -7.66 9.99
CA HIS A 151 1.70 -8.49 11.06
C HIS A 151 0.89 -9.64 10.46
N TYR A 152 1.23 -10.88 10.79
CA TYR A 152 0.61 -12.10 10.22
C TYR A 152 0.27 -11.95 8.74
N GLY A 153 1.21 -11.38 7.98
CA GLY A 153 1.02 -10.98 6.59
C GLY A 153 0.82 -12.16 5.64
N VAL A 154 0.29 -11.84 4.46
CA VAL A 154 0.16 -12.82 3.38
C VAL A 154 1.49 -12.90 2.63
N TRP A 155 2.20 -14.00 2.80
CA TRP A 155 3.50 -14.27 2.17
C TRP A 155 3.40 -15.28 1.04
N ARG A 156 2.33 -16.09 1.04
CA ARG A 156 2.07 -17.09 0.01
C ARG A 156 0.57 -17.31 -0.18
N TRP A 157 0.19 -17.63 -1.40
CA TRP A 157 -1.16 -18.09 -1.78
C TRP A 157 -1.09 -19.26 -2.75
N PRO A 158 -2.19 -20.00 -2.97
CA PRO A 158 -2.23 -21.09 -3.95
C PRO A 158 -1.96 -20.59 -5.37
N THR A 159 -1.08 -21.26 -6.09
CA THR A 159 -0.75 -20.95 -7.50
C THR A 159 -1.96 -21.08 -8.43
N SER A 160 -2.96 -21.89 -8.03
CA SER A 160 -4.23 -22.03 -8.75
C SER A 160 -5.04 -20.74 -8.86
N TRP A 161 -4.69 -19.69 -8.11
CA TRP A 161 -5.33 -18.37 -8.24
C TRP A 161 -4.82 -17.55 -9.43
N GLY A 162 -3.94 -18.11 -10.26
CA GLY A 162 -3.48 -17.49 -11.50
C GLY A 162 -2.41 -16.40 -11.34
N TRP A 163 -1.90 -16.21 -10.13
CA TRP A 163 -0.80 -15.30 -9.83
C TRP A 163 0.43 -16.09 -9.34
N ASN A 164 1.57 -15.90 -9.98
CA ASN A 164 2.81 -16.61 -9.67
C ASN A 164 3.83 -15.77 -8.89
N GLY A 165 3.61 -14.46 -8.70
CA GLY A 165 4.51 -13.60 -7.94
C GLY A 165 4.20 -13.65 -6.45
N TYR A 166 5.17 -13.98 -5.62
CA TYR A 166 5.08 -13.92 -4.17
C TYR A 166 5.70 -12.62 -3.63
N PRO A 167 5.39 -12.21 -2.38
CA PRO A 167 6.06 -11.07 -1.78
C PRO A 167 7.58 -11.12 -1.87
N ALA A 168 8.18 -12.29 -1.71
CA ALA A 168 9.63 -12.50 -1.84
C ALA A 168 10.22 -12.09 -3.21
N ASP A 169 9.42 -12.00 -4.26
CA ASP A 169 9.87 -11.61 -5.60
C ASP A 169 10.10 -10.08 -5.73
N TYR A 170 9.59 -9.29 -4.79
CA TYR A 170 9.75 -7.82 -4.78
C TYR A 170 10.99 -7.36 -3.99
N PHE A 171 11.66 -8.28 -3.30
CA PHE A 171 12.82 -7.97 -2.48
C PHE A 171 14.14 -8.16 -3.23
N ASP A 172 15.06 -7.24 -2.96
CA ASP A 172 16.44 -7.26 -3.44
C ASP A 172 17.39 -6.68 -2.37
N GLY A 173 18.69 -6.58 -2.69
CA GLY A 173 19.70 -6.04 -1.79
C GLY A 173 19.51 -4.56 -1.42
N ASP A 174 18.76 -3.81 -2.23
CA ASP A 174 18.51 -2.39 -2.04
C ASP A 174 17.15 -2.08 -1.39
N SER A 175 16.31 -3.08 -1.18
CA SER A 175 14.99 -2.92 -0.57
C SER A 175 15.06 -2.16 0.75
N ASN A 176 14.07 -1.30 0.99
CA ASN A 176 13.94 -0.63 2.29
C ASN A 176 13.58 -1.64 3.39
N PRO A 177 13.85 -1.30 4.67
CA PRO A 177 13.65 -2.19 5.80
C PRO A 177 12.22 -2.72 5.92
N VAL A 178 12.08 -4.03 6.16
CA VAL A 178 10.81 -4.68 6.48
C VAL A 178 10.94 -5.52 7.74
N LEU A 179 9.97 -5.38 8.65
CA LEU A 179 9.78 -6.23 9.82
C LEU A 179 8.58 -7.17 9.57
N ALA A 180 8.83 -8.45 9.40
CA ALA A 180 7.80 -9.48 9.34
C ALA A 180 7.57 -10.09 10.73
N ILE A 181 6.35 -9.96 11.27
CA ILE A 181 5.95 -10.58 12.53
C ILE A 181 4.92 -11.66 12.19
N HIS A 182 5.17 -12.89 12.61
CA HIS A 182 4.31 -14.03 12.31
C HIS A 182 4.09 -14.91 13.53
N GLY A 183 3.02 -15.67 13.54
CA GLY A 183 2.72 -16.62 14.62
C GLY A 183 2.95 -18.06 14.19
N ASP A 184 3.57 -18.87 15.05
CA ASP A 184 3.87 -20.27 14.75
C ASP A 184 2.62 -21.16 14.74
N ASN A 185 1.53 -20.68 15.35
CA ASN A 185 0.23 -21.35 15.34
C ASN A 185 -0.76 -20.73 14.35
N ASP A 186 -0.26 -20.05 13.31
CA ASP A 186 -1.12 -19.44 12.29
C ASP A 186 -1.77 -20.49 11.38
N SER A 187 -3.08 -20.66 11.52
CA SER A 187 -3.85 -21.62 10.73
C SER A 187 -4.27 -21.10 9.34
N VAL A 188 -4.13 -19.79 9.09
CA VAL A 188 -4.52 -19.12 7.82
C VAL A 188 -3.33 -19.02 6.88
N GLN A 189 -2.25 -18.42 7.36
CA GLN A 189 -0.97 -18.35 6.68
C GLN A 189 -0.01 -19.35 7.37
N LYS A 190 -0.18 -20.63 7.04
CA LYS A 190 0.49 -21.72 7.77
C LYS A 190 2.01 -21.55 7.75
N PRO A 191 2.68 -21.64 8.91
CA PRO A 191 4.11 -21.44 9.08
C PRO A 191 4.97 -22.20 8.06
N ARG A 192 4.66 -23.47 7.81
CA ARG A 192 5.39 -24.32 6.84
C ARG A 192 5.47 -23.76 5.41
N PHE A 193 4.59 -22.80 5.05
CA PHE A 193 4.60 -22.16 3.74
C PHE A 193 5.15 -20.73 3.81
N VAL A 194 4.95 -20.08 4.95
CA VAL A 194 5.40 -18.70 5.17
C VAL A 194 6.90 -18.67 5.40
N TYR A 195 7.44 -19.57 6.20
CA TYR A 195 8.86 -19.56 6.58
C TYR A 195 9.77 -19.68 5.37
N ASP A 196 9.45 -20.57 4.40
CA ASP A 196 10.20 -20.66 3.16
C ASP A 196 10.29 -19.28 2.45
N GLN A 197 9.21 -18.50 2.47
CA GLN A 197 9.19 -17.18 1.84
C GLN A 197 9.97 -16.14 2.66
N LEU A 198 9.88 -16.19 3.98
CA LEU A 198 10.66 -15.31 4.86
C LEU A 198 12.16 -15.58 4.74
N ASP A 199 12.55 -16.82 4.64
CA ASP A 199 13.96 -17.23 4.46
C ASP A 199 14.50 -16.77 3.09
N ILE A 200 13.70 -16.86 2.03
CA ILE A 200 14.05 -16.31 0.73
C ILE A 200 14.24 -14.79 0.81
N VAL A 201 13.33 -14.06 1.48
CA VAL A 201 13.47 -12.61 1.64
C VAL A 201 14.71 -12.26 2.44
N GLU A 202 14.96 -12.95 3.55
CA GLU A 202 16.14 -12.74 4.41
C GLU A 202 17.45 -12.92 3.64
N SER A 203 17.49 -13.91 2.72
CA SER A 203 18.65 -14.13 1.86
C SER A 203 18.88 -13.03 0.81
N LYS A 204 17.81 -12.33 0.39
CA LYS A 204 17.87 -11.28 -0.64
C LYS A 204 18.07 -9.88 -0.07
N SER A 205 17.53 -9.60 1.12
CA SER A 205 17.45 -8.26 1.68
C SER A 205 18.10 -8.19 3.06
N PRO A 206 19.28 -7.55 3.19
CA PRO A 206 19.99 -7.46 4.47
C PRO A 206 19.28 -6.58 5.51
N LYS A 207 18.30 -5.78 5.10
CA LYS A 207 17.50 -4.92 5.98
C LYS A 207 16.18 -5.58 6.42
N PHE A 208 15.94 -6.81 5.98
CA PHE A 208 14.77 -7.56 6.41
C PHE A 208 14.98 -8.14 7.81
N LYS A 209 13.92 -8.07 8.62
CA LYS A 209 13.89 -8.69 9.96
C LYS A 209 12.61 -9.52 10.08
N LYS A 210 12.72 -10.66 10.75
CA LYS A 210 11.55 -11.48 11.09
C LYS A 210 11.50 -11.73 12.58
N HIS A 211 10.28 -11.83 13.12
CA HIS A 211 10.01 -12.27 14.48
C HIS A 211 8.86 -13.27 14.46
N ILE A 212 9.05 -14.40 15.11
CA ILE A 212 8.06 -15.46 15.21
C ILE A 212 7.62 -15.60 16.66
N PHE A 213 6.32 -15.35 16.90
CA PHE A 213 5.72 -15.69 18.19
C PHE A 213 5.44 -17.20 18.23
N SER A 214 5.96 -17.89 19.26
CA SER A 214 5.65 -19.29 19.47
C SER A 214 4.17 -19.53 19.66
N ASP A 215 3.29 -19.79 19.87
CA ASP A 215 1.89 -20.01 20.20
C ASP A 215 0.87 -19.01 19.58
N ALA A 216 1.31 -17.87 18.98
CA ALA A 216 0.38 -16.92 18.41
C ALA A 216 -0.29 -17.44 17.12
N GLY A 217 -1.60 -17.25 17.02
CA GLY A 217 -2.38 -17.58 15.83
C GLY A 217 -2.49 -16.41 14.84
N HIS A 218 -3.28 -16.59 13.79
CA HIS A 218 -3.61 -15.49 12.87
C HIS A 218 -4.48 -14.43 13.55
N SER A 219 -4.18 -13.15 13.38
CA SER A 219 -4.94 -12.03 13.98
C SER A 219 -4.93 -12.04 15.52
N TRP A 220 -3.78 -12.31 16.13
CA TRP A 220 -3.58 -12.31 17.60
C TRP A 220 -3.99 -11.00 18.28
N ASP A 221 -4.05 -9.90 17.55
CA ASP A 221 -4.37 -8.56 18.04
C ASP A 221 -5.86 -8.16 17.87
N CYS A 222 -6.74 -9.12 17.61
CA CYS A 222 -8.17 -8.89 17.39
C CYS A 222 -9.02 -9.77 18.31
N GLU A 223 -9.34 -9.28 19.51
CA GLU A 223 -10.18 -9.96 20.48
C GLU A 223 -11.54 -10.44 19.92
N PRO A 224 -12.32 -9.59 19.20
CA PRO A 224 -13.61 -10.02 18.66
C PRO A 224 -13.51 -10.90 17.41
N CYS A 225 -12.33 -11.04 16.80
CA CYS A 225 -12.17 -11.81 15.57
C CYS A 225 -12.10 -13.31 15.82
N ARG A 226 -11.53 -13.71 16.94
CA ARG A 226 -11.33 -15.10 17.33
C ARG A 226 -11.33 -15.22 18.85
N LYS A 227 -12.28 -15.95 19.43
CA LYS A 227 -12.32 -16.21 20.88
C LYS A 227 -11.05 -16.90 21.40
N ASP A 228 -10.44 -17.76 20.56
CA ASP A 228 -9.30 -18.60 20.92
C ASP A 228 -7.97 -18.15 20.30
N GLY A 229 -7.89 -16.91 19.80
CA GLY A 229 -6.72 -16.43 19.05
C GLY A 229 -6.24 -15.05 19.44
N TYR A 230 -6.92 -14.35 20.36
CA TYR A 230 -6.41 -13.11 20.91
C TYR A 230 -5.28 -13.42 21.90
N ASP A 231 -4.15 -12.75 21.69
CA ASP A 231 -2.98 -12.82 22.54
C ASP A 231 -2.55 -11.39 22.91
N GLU A 232 -2.80 -11.05 24.17
CA GLU A 232 -2.52 -9.70 24.68
C GLU A 232 -1.03 -9.38 24.68
N GLU A 233 -0.18 -10.35 25.03
CA GLU A 233 1.27 -10.14 25.07
C GLU A 233 1.84 -10.00 23.67
N ALA A 234 1.49 -10.88 22.74
CA ALA A 234 1.86 -10.74 21.34
C ALA A 234 1.34 -9.42 20.73
N THR A 235 0.15 -8.97 21.14
CA THR A 235 -0.42 -7.67 20.72
C THR A 235 0.43 -6.49 21.20
N LYS A 236 0.81 -6.48 22.47
CA LYS A 236 1.65 -5.41 23.06
C LYS A 236 3.07 -5.44 22.48
N GLN A 237 3.64 -6.62 22.38
CA GLN A 237 5.00 -6.81 21.91
C GLN A 237 5.13 -6.47 20.41
N SER A 238 4.19 -6.92 19.57
CA SER A 238 4.22 -6.60 18.15
C SER A 238 4.07 -5.10 17.87
N LEU A 239 3.23 -4.39 18.64
CA LEU A 239 3.12 -2.93 18.56
C LEU A 239 4.45 -2.26 18.94
N ARG A 240 5.04 -2.62 20.08
CA ARG A 240 6.33 -2.06 20.53
C ARG A 240 7.43 -2.30 19.50
N MET A 241 7.58 -3.54 19.02
CA MET A 241 8.57 -3.88 17.99
C MET A 241 8.39 -3.05 16.71
N THR A 242 7.14 -2.82 16.31
CA THR A 242 6.82 -2.00 15.13
C THR A 242 7.22 -0.54 15.34
N LEU A 243 6.89 0.04 16.49
CA LEU A 243 7.24 1.43 16.83
C LEU A 243 8.75 1.61 16.93
N ASP A 244 9.45 0.73 17.63
CA ASP A 244 10.91 0.74 17.75
C ASP A 244 11.59 0.60 16.38
N PHE A 245 11.01 -0.26 15.50
CA PHE A 245 11.49 -0.44 14.14
C PHE A 245 11.30 0.80 13.28
N PHE A 246 10.17 1.49 13.38
CA PHE A 246 9.93 2.74 12.68
C PHE A 246 10.84 3.84 13.19
N GLU A 247 11.01 3.96 14.51
CA GLU A 247 11.91 4.95 15.10
C GLU A 247 13.36 4.77 14.63
N ALA A 248 13.85 3.55 14.57
CA ALA A 248 15.19 3.22 14.08
C ALA A 248 15.40 3.50 12.58
N ASN A 249 14.31 3.74 11.80
CA ASN A 249 14.34 4.00 10.37
C ASN A 249 13.86 5.40 9.98
N LYS A 250 13.71 6.32 10.94
CA LYS A 250 13.50 7.75 10.68
C LYS A 250 14.73 8.38 10.02
N ARG A 251 14.48 9.45 9.24
CA ARG A 251 15.50 10.24 8.51
C ARG A 251 15.59 11.65 9.03
#